data_bf363572efaee297e5c6128caf4d835b
#
_entry.id   bf363572efaee297e5c6128caf4d835b
#
_cell.length_a   1.000
_cell.length_b   1.000
_cell.length_c   1.000
_cell.angle_alpha   90.00
_cell.angle_beta   90.00
_cell.angle_gamma   90.00
#
_symmetry.space_group_name_H-M   'P 1'
#
loop_
_entity.id
_entity.type
_entity.pdbx_description
1 polymer ?
#
loop_
_entity_poly.entity_id
_entity_poly.type
_entity_poly.pdbx_seq_one_letter_code
_entity_poly.pdbx_strand_id
1 'polypeptide(L)'
;MATKITVPDIGDFESVEIIEILTKPGDTIKKNDPIVTLESDKSSVEVPSPFSGKISSVEVKIGDKVSKGNVLAVIEHDKTKISQISEKSVEKKEKPLVLKEERILPETEKIIKEAESTTPQNIKIEPKRKTLAYSNGDDIDPAETKEWLESLTAVISKDGSERAHYILKKLIDETYKEGINKPLTRNTPYINTISPENEIKSPGDQNIERKIRSLIRWNAAAMVVKANKRNPELGGHIGTFASAATLYDVGMNHFWRAKNNKFGGDLVYFQGHSAPGVYARAFLEGRLTTQQLSNFRQEVDVNGLSSYPHPWLMPKFWQFPTVSMGLGPILSIYQARFTKYLINRGLLKKEDRKIWAFLGDGEMDEPESLGAIGLAAREKLDNLIFVINCNLQRLDGPVRGNGKIIQELEGIFRGAGWNVIKVIWGSYWDPLLAKDKSGL
;
A
#
# COMPACT_ATOMS: atom_id res chain seq x y z
N MET A 1 -18.58 24.77 -34.94
CA MET A 1 -18.81 25.70 -33.81
C MET A 1 -17.48 25.84 -33.06
N ALA A 2 -17.08 27.07 -32.76
CA ALA A 2 -15.89 27.32 -31.97
C ALA A 2 -16.21 27.12 -30.47
N THR A 3 -15.45 26.28 -29.78
CA THR A 3 -15.59 26.03 -28.36
C THR A 3 -14.35 26.52 -27.66
N LYS A 4 -14.53 27.22 -26.54
CA LYS A 4 -13.41 27.71 -25.72
C LYS A 4 -12.95 26.63 -24.74
N ILE A 5 -11.63 26.47 -24.64
CA ILE A 5 -11.00 25.65 -23.63
C ILE A 5 -10.51 26.59 -22.54
N THR A 6 -10.90 26.29 -21.30
CA THR A 6 -10.61 27.13 -20.13
C THR A 6 -9.78 26.37 -19.11
N VAL A 7 -9.08 27.11 -18.24
CA VAL A 7 -8.34 26.58 -17.10
C VAL A 7 -9.31 25.81 -16.20
N PRO A 8 -9.05 24.53 -15.91
CA PRO A 8 -9.87 23.72 -15.00
C PRO A 8 -9.74 24.19 -13.55
N ASP A 9 -10.35 23.46 -12.65
CA ASP A 9 -10.16 23.68 -11.21
C ASP A 9 -8.74 23.27 -10.81
N ILE A 10 -7.94 24.24 -10.39
CA ILE A 10 -6.54 24.08 -10.01
C ILE A 10 -6.32 23.99 -8.49
N GLY A 11 -7.41 23.76 -7.73
CA GLY A 11 -7.36 23.65 -6.26
C GLY A 11 -7.21 24.99 -5.57
N ASP A 12 -6.42 25.04 -4.49
CA ASP A 12 -6.33 26.20 -3.58
C ASP A 12 -5.49 27.38 -4.11
N PHE A 13 -5.11 27.38 -5.40
CA PHE A 13 -4.29 28.43 -6.00
C PHE A 13 -5.16 29.52 -6.65
N GLU A 14 -4.95 30.78 -6.29
CA GLU A 14 -5.65 31.91 -6.89
C GLU A 14 -5.20 32.19 -8.34
N SER A 15 -3.92 31.95 -8.62
CA SER A 15 -3.35 32.06 -9.98
C SER A 15 -2.11 31.20 -10.14
N VAL A 16 -1.88 30.68 -11.36
CA VAL A 16 -0.72 29.86 -11.73
C VAL A 16 -0.09 30.41 -13.02
N GLU A 17 1.20 30.20 -13.21
CA GLU A 17 1.95 30.71 -14.36
C GLU A 17 2.02 29.66 -15.49
N ILE A 18 1.94 30.10 -16.74
CA ILE A 18 2.11 29.24 -17.90
C ILE A 18 3.59 29.13 -18.24
N ILE A 19 4.16 27.94 -18.09
CA ILE A 19 5.58 27.69 -18.37
C ILE A 19 5.81 27.15 -19.80
N GLU A 20 4.81 26.47 -20.38
CA GLU A 20 4.94 25.89 -21.72
C GLU A 20 3.60 25.85 -22.43
N ILE A 21 3.64 26.09 -23.78
CA ILE A 21 2.49 25.96 -24.68
C ILE A 21 2.80 24.83 -25.66
N LEU A 22 2.06 23.74 -25.53
CA LEU A 22 2.29 22.47 -26.25
C LEU A 22 1.57 22.42 -27.61
N THR A 23 0.70 23.39 -27.92
CA THR A 23 -0.10 23.41 -29.15
C THR A 23 -0.04 24.77 -29.85
N LYS A 24 -0.22 24.76 -31.18
CA LYS A 24 -0.20 25.97 -32.03
C LYS A 24 -1.50 26.12 -32.80
N PRO A 25 -1.89 27.35 -33.20
CA PRO A 25 -3.00 27.55 -34.10
C PRO A 25 -2.81 26.73 -35.38
N GLY A 26 -3.82 25.94 -35.73
CA GLY A 26 -3.78 25.04 -36.88
C GLY A 26 -3.56 23.55 -36.51
N ASP A 27 -3.11 23.23 -35.30
CA ASP A 27 -2.90 21.85 -34.86
C ASP A 27 -4.22 21.11 -34.70
N THR A 28 -4.22 19.83 -35.03
CA THR A 28 -5.34 18.91 -34.77
C THR A 28 -5.06 18.11 -33.54
N ILE A 29 -5.86 18.32 -32.52
CA ILE A 29 -5.72 17.64 -31.23
C ILE A 29 -6.86 16.66 -30.97
N LYS A 30 -6.59 15.65 -30.17
CA LYS A 30 -7.57 14.68 -29.64
C LYS A 30 -8.00 15.08 -28.23
N LYS A 31 -9.12 14.52 -27.80
CA LYS A 31 -9.51 14.63 -26.40
C LYS A 31 -8.42 14.05 -25.49
N ASN A 32 -8.07 14.78 -24.45
CA ASN A 32 -7.00 14.54 -23.47
C ASN A 32 -5.56 14.84 -23.95
N ASP A 33 -5.37 15.35 -25.17
CA ASP A 33 -4.05 15.85 -25.55
C ASP A 33 -3.70 17.12 -24.73
N PRO A 34 -2.47 17.28 -24.25
CA PRO A 34 -2.07 18.42 -23.43
C PRO A 34 -1.97 19.69 -24.29
N ILE A 35 -2.44 20.83 -23.74
CA ILE A 35 -2.48 22.14 -24.44
C ILE A 35 -1.42 23.08 -23.90
N VAL A 36 -1.37 23.25 -22.61
CA VAL A 36 -0.41 24.11 -21.89
C VAL A 36 0.04 23.42 -20.59
N THR A 37 1.24 23.78 -20.13
CA THR A 37 1.75 23.39 -18.82
C THR A 37 1.71 24.60 -17.89
N LEU A 38 1.06 24.43 -16.74
CA LEU A 38 0.93 25.40 -15.67
C LEU A 38 1.90 25.06 -14.55
N GLU A 39 2.54 26.05 -13.93
CA GLU A 39 3.41 25.87 -12.78
C GLU A 39 2.84 26.59 -11.56
N SER A 40 2.78 25.85 -10.46
CA SER A 40 2.49 26.36 -9.12
C SER A 40 3.74 26.25 -8.25
N ASP A 41 3.77 26.91 -7.10
CA ASP A 41 4.90 26.87 -6.14
C ASP A 41 5.34 25.46 -5.71
N LYS A 42 4.56 24.43 -6.05
CA LYS A 42 4.81 23.03 -5.59
C LYS A 42 4.83 22.00 -6.73
N SER A 43 4.30 22.29 -7.91
CA SER A 43 4.23 21.30 -9.00
C SER A 43 3.89 21.95 -10.35
N SER A 44 4.27 21.29 -11.45
CA SER A 44 3.81 21.60 -12.80
C SER A 44 2.67 20.65 -13.19
N VAL A 45 1.64 21.18 -13.86
CA VAL A 45 0.44 20.42 -14.27
C VAL A 45 0.11 20.72 -15.72
N GLU A 46 -0.03 19.69 -16.54
CA GLU A 46 -0.51 19.81 -17.91
C GLU A 46 -2.03 19.92 -17.96
N VAL A 47 -2.55 20.86 -18.76
CA VAL A 47 -3.99 21.01 -18.97
C VAL A 47 -4.41 20.25 -20.21
N PRO A 48 -5.21 19.16 -20.09
CA PRO A 48 -5.65 18.37 -21.23
C PRO A 48 -6.84 19.02 -21.96
N SER A 49 -6.95 18.79 -23.26
CA SER A 49 -8.10 19.20 -24.05
C SER A 49 -9.35 18.38 -23.69
N PRO A 50 -10.48 19.00 -23.35
CA PRO A 50 -11.74 18.29 -23.14
C PRO A 50 -12.40 17.81 -24.43
N PHE A 51 -11.94 18.28 -25.61
CA PHE A 51 -12.52 17.99 -26.91
C PHE A 51 -11.46 17.66 -27.96
N SER A 52 -11.88 16.93 -29.01
CA SER A 52 -11.07 16.74 -30.23
C SER A 52 -11.47 17.73 -31.27
N GLY A 53 -10.51 18.28 -32.01
CA GLY A 53 -10.76 19.23 -33.09
C GLY A 53 -9.50 19.98 -33.52
N LYS A 54 -9.66 21.03 -34.33
CA LYS A 54 -8.56 21.87 -34.81
C LYS A 54 -8.48 23.14 -33.97
N ILE A 55 -7.29 23.48 -33.45
CA ILE A 55 -7.05 24.73 -32.72
C ILE A 55 -7.18 25.94 -33.68
N SER A 56 -8.09 26.83 -33.35
CA SER A 56 -8.31 28.08 -34.08
C SER A 56 -7.37 29.19 -33.61
N SER A 57 -7.27 29.35 -32.28
CA SER A 57 -6.35 30.34 -31.67
C SER A 57 -5.90 29.85 -30.28
N VAL A 58 -4.72 30.31 -29.87
CA VAL A 58 -4.22 30.21 -28.51
C VAL A 58 -4.21 31.61 -27.92
N GLU A 59 -4.92 31.81 -26.82
CA GLU A 59 -5.21 33.14 -26.24
C GLU A 59 -4.25 33.52 -25.10
N VAL A 60 -3.22 32.72 -24.83
CA VAL A 60 -2.27 32.87 -23.71
C VAL A 60 -0.83 32.79 -24.19
N LYS A 61 0.10 33.32 -23.40
CA LYS A 61 1.54 33.31 -23.67
C LYS A 61 2.29 32.70 -22.50
N ILE A 62 3.50 32.23 -22.75
CA ILE A 62 4.43 31.77 -21.70
C ILE A 62 4.74 32.97 -20.80
N GLY A 63 4.63 32.73 -19.46
CA GLY A 63 4.77 33.76 -18.44
C GLY A 63 3.45 34.43 -18.00
N ASP A 64 2.33 34.15 -18.67
CA ASP A 64 1.03 34.67 -18.25
C ASP A 64 0.53 33.98 -17.00
N LYS A 65 -0.02 34.77 -16.05
CA LYS A 65 -0.70 34.24 -14.87
C LYS A 65 -2.18 34.03 -15.17
N VAL A 66 -2.64 32.81 -14.98
CA VAL A 66 -4.02 32.40 -15.27
C VAL A 66 -4.71 31.85 -14.04
N SER A 67 -6.02 32.09 -13.95
CA SER A 67 -6.89 31.59 -12.88
C SER A 67 -7.97 30.68 -13.46
N LYS A 68 -8.64 29.90 -12.60
CA LYS A 68 -9.76 29.05 -13.01
C LYS A 68 -10.76 29.79 -13.90
N GLY A 69 -11.08 29.21 -15.06
CA GLY A 69 -12.02 29.75 -16.03
C GLY A 69 -11.42 30.70 -17.07
N ASN A 70 -10.14 31.11 -16.99
CA ASN A 70 -9.48 31.85 -18.04
C ASN A 70 -9.41 31.02 -19.33
N VAL A 71 -9.58 31.65 -20.49
CA VAL A 71 -9.56 30.98 -21.79
C VAL A 71 -8.12 30.74 -22.22
N LEU A 72 -7.78 29.48 -22.51
CA LEU A 72 -6.47 29.04 -22.98
C LEU A 72 -6.39 28.99 -24.51
N ALA A 73 -7.37 28.35 -25.13
CA ALA A 73 -7.42 28.15 -26.57
C ALA A 73 -8.87 28.06 -27.09
N VAL A 74 -9.04 28.26 -28.38
CA VAL A 74 -10.31 28.08 -29.08
C VAL A 74 -10.15 26.95 -30.10
N ILE A 75 -11.10 25.99 -30.06
CA ILE A 75 -11.11 24.82 -30.94
C ILE A 75 -12.31 24.81 -31.83
N GLU A 76 -12.13 24.47 -33.11
CA GLU A 76 -13.20 24.25 -34.08
C GLU A 76 -13.49 22.75 -34.23
N HIS A 77 -14.78 22.40 -34.09
CA HIS A 77 -15.26 21.05 -34.32
C HIS A 77 -15.68 20.84 -35.79
N ASP A 78 -15.16 19.78 -36.37
CA ASP A 78 -15.59 19.34 -37.71
C ASP A 78 -16.95 18.64 -37.60
N LYS A 79 -18.00 19.18 -38.22
CA LYS A 79 -19.38 18.73 -38.12
C LYS A 79 -19.63 17.30 -38.64
N THR A 80 -18.67 16.69 -39.35
CA THR A 80 -18.88 15.45 -40.08
C THR A 80 -18.58 14.16 -39.31
N LYS A 81 -18.05 14.26 -38.10
CA LYS A 81 -17.72 13.06 -37.29
C LYS A 81 -18.46 12.91 -35.94
N ILE A 82 -19.29 13.89 -35.58
CA ILE A 82 -20.01 13.86 -34.30
C ILE A 82 -21.28 13.00 -34.35
N SER A 83 -21.86 12.79 -35.56
CA SER A 83 -23.10 12.01 -35.69
C SER A 83 -22.92 10.49 -35.68
N GLN A 84 -21.69 9.98 -35.75
CA GLN A 84 -21.45 8.52 -35.77
C GLN A 84 -20.83 7.94 -34.50
N ILE A 85 -20.44 8.77 -33.55
CA ILE A 85 -19.84 8.29 -32.28
C ILE A 85 -20.84 8.34 -31.10
N SER A 86 -21.91 9.14 -31.20
CA SER A 86 -22.94 9.19 -30.16
C SER A 86 -24.00 8.09 -30.25
N GLU A 87 -24.10 7.39 -31.41
CA GLU A 87 -25.10 6.30 -31.57
C GLU A 87 -24.55 4.88 -31.38
N LYS A 88 -23.23 4.72 -31.19
CA LYS A 88 -22.63 3.39 -30.93
C LYS A 88 -22.27 3.09 -29.47
N SER A 89 -22.48 4.00 -28.55
CA SER A 89 -22.18 3.79 -27.13
C SER A 89 -23.41 3.74 -26.22
N VAL A 90 -24.63 3.69 -26.76
CA VAL A 90 -25.87 3.67 -25.96
C VAL A 90 -26.80 2.50 -26.34
N GLU A 91 -26.32 1.45 -26.97
CA GLU A 91 -27.11 0.21 -27.13
C GLU A 91 -26.30 -1.02 -26.75
N LYS A 92 -26.04 -1.16 -25.44
CA LYS A 92 -26.09 -2.42 -24.74
C LYS A 92 -27.02 -2.23 -23.54
N LYS A 93 -28.29 -2.09 -23.83
CA LYS A 93 -29.34 -2.43 -22.87
C LYS A 93 -29.26 -3.92 -22.66
N GLU A 94 -28.81 -4.31 -21.49
CA GLU A 94 -29.09 -5.64 -20.94
C GLU A 94 -30.61 -5.83 -21.00
N LYS A 95 -31.04 -6.84 -21.75
CA LYS A 95 -32.42 -7.34 -21.68
C LYS A 95 -32.61 -7.77 -20.22
N PRO A 96 -33.70 -7.35 -19.57
CA PRO A 96 -34.06 -7.92 -18.27
C PRO A 96 -34.23 -9.43 -18.46
N LEU A 97 -33.49 -10.22 -17.70
CA LEU A 97 -33.79 -11.61 -17.48
C LEU A 97 -35.21 -11.66 -16.88
N VAL A 98 -36.18 -12.03 -17.70
CA VAL A 98 -37.49 -12.41 -17.23
C VAL A 98 -37.29 -13.69 -16.43
N LEU A 99 -37.21 -13.55 -15.11
CA LEU A 99 -37.34 -14.65 -14.18
C LEU A 99 -38.76 -15.25 -14.46
N LYS A 100 -38.79 -16.47 -14.96
CA LYS A 100 -40.03 -17.26 -15.00
C LYS A 100 -40.58 -17.29 -13.57
N GLU A 101 -41.80 -16.81 -13.41
CA GLU A 101 -42.57 -16.98 -12.18
C GLU A 101 -42.56 -18.46 -11.79
N GLU A 102 -41.78 -18.81 -10.80
CA GLU A 102 -41.98 -20.08 -10.11
C GLU A 102 -43.30 -19.96 -9.33
N ARG A 103 -44.23 -20.83 -9.65
CA ARG A 103 -45.51 -20.96 -8.94
C ARG A 103 -45.24 -21.19 -7.47
N ILE A 104 -45.61 -20.20 -6.64
CA ILE A 104 -45.61 -20.29 -5.19
C ILE A 104 -46.57 -21.46 -4.82
N LEU A 105 -46.06 -22.41 -4.06
CA LEU A 105 -46.88 -23.52 -3.55
C LEU A 105 -47.98 -23.00 -2.63
N PRO A 106 -49.19 -23.60 -2.62
CA PRO A 106 -50.33 -23.10 -1.86
C PRO A 106 -50.13 -22.94 -0.35
N GLU A 107 -49.15 -23.62 0.22
CA GLU A 107 -48.79 -23.49 1.63
C GLU A 107 -48.07 -22.16 1.96
N THR A 108 -47.33 -21.62 0.99
CA THR A 108 -46.61 -20.34 1.18
C THR A 108 -47.57 -19.15 1.17
N GLU A 109 -48.65 -19.21 0.39
CA GLU A 109 -49.70 -18.19 0.40
C GLU A 109 -50.48 -18.12 1.71
N LYS A 110 -50.62 -19.24 2.42
CA LYS A 110 -51.27 -19.30 3.73
C LYS A 110 -50.44 -18.58 4.81
N ILE A 111 -49.11 -18.81 4.79
CA ILE A 111 -48.16 -18.20 5.72
C ILE A 111 -48.10 -16.67 5.50
N ILE A 112 -48.10 -16.22 4.23
CA ILE A 112 -48.10 -14.77 3.93
C ILE A 112 -49.39 -14.10 4.36
N LYS A 113 -50.54 -14.75 4.18
CA LYS A 113 -51.84 -14.18 4.64
C LYS A 113 -52.03 -14.19 6.16
N GLU A 114 -51.39 -15.13 6.88
CA GLU A 114 -51.39 -15.10 8.35
C GLU A 114 -50.42 -14.08 8.89
N ALA A 115 -49.31 -13.75 8.21
CA ALA A 115 -48.41 -12.70 8.58
C ALA A 115 -48.94 -11.27 8.35
N GLU A 116 -49.84 -11.09 7.35
CA GLU A 116 -50.46 -9.81 7.05
C GLU A 116 -51.67 -9.47 7.97
N SER A 117 -52.21 -10.46 8.70
CA SER A 117 -53.36 -10.26 9.59
C SER A 117 -53.00 -9.90 11.04
N THR A 118 -51.74 -9.92 11.39
CA THR A 118 -51.25 -9.43 12.69
C THR A 118 -50.75 -8.00 12.56
N THR A 119 -51.67 -7.06 12.74
CA THR A 119 -51.34 -5.64 12.94
C THR A 119 -50.41 -5.54 14.16
N PRO A 120 -49.21 -4.97 14.04
CA PRO A 120 -48.36 -4.76 15.22
C PRO A 120 -49.06 -3.78 16.13
N GLN A 121 -49.50 -4.24 17.29
CA GLN A 121 -49.88 -3.31 18.37
C GLN A 121 -48.68 -2.39 18.62
N ASN A 122 -48.93 -1.08 18.58
CA ASN A 122 -47.99 -0.03 18.93
C ASN A 122 -47.47 -0.29 20.35
N ILE A 123 -46.37 -1.05 20.46
CA ILE A 123 -45.57 -1.04 21.66
C ILE A 123 -44.81 0.28 21.62
N LYS A 124 -45.31 1.26 22.37
CA LYS A 124 -44.53 2.45 22.73
C LYS A 124 -43.31 1.97 23.50
N ILE A 125 -42.22 1.72 22.78
CA ILE A 125 -40.91 1.63 23.39
C ILE A 125 -40.55 3.06 23.80
N GLU A 126 -40.77 3.40 25.04
CA GLU A 126 -40.19 4.62 25.61
C GLU A 126 -38.67 4.51 25.43
N PRO A 127 -38.01 5.52 24.85
CA PRO A 127 -36.58 5.55 24.76
C PRO A 127 -36.00 5.80 26.15
N LYS A 128 -35.87 4.77 26.97
CA LYS A 128 -35.02 4.82 28.14
C LYS A 128 -33.58 4.59 27.71
N ARG A 129 -32.95 5.66 27.30
CA ARG A 129 -31.54 6.03 27.55
C ARG A 129 -31.26 7.29 26.76
N LYS A 130 -30.97 8.38 27.47
CA LYS A 130 -30.25 9.50 26.86
C LYS A 130 -29.02 8.93 26.20
N THR A 131 -28.99 8.91 24.87
CA THR A 131 -27.75 8.75 24.11
C THR A 131 -26.92 9.97 24.43
N LEU A 132 -26.04 9.86 25.42
CA LEU A 132 -24.95 10.80 25.60
C LEU A 132 -24.13 10.68 24.31
N ALA A 133 -24.14 11.73 23.51
CA ALA A 133 -23.26 11.86 22.35
C ALA A 133 -21.84 11.94 22.92
N TYR A 134 -21.09 10.84 22.81
CA TYR A 134 -19.67 10.84 23.10
C TYR A 134 -19.00 11.77 22.10
N SER A 135 -18.49 12.91 22.58
CA SER A 135 -17.47 13.66 21.84
C SER A 135 -16.21 12.81 21.81
N ASN A 136 -15.52 12.80 20.67
CA ASN A 136 -14.28 12.03 20.49
C ASN A 136 -13.31 12.30 21.64
N GLY A 137 -13.09 11.31 22.51
CA GLY A 137 -11.91 11.18 23.32
C GLY A 137 -12.04 11.31 24.84
N ASP A 138 -13.15 11.78 25.40
CA ASP A 138 -13.27 11.93 26.85
C ASP A 138 -13.94 10.71 27.48
N ASP A 139 -13.20 10.03 28.36
CA ASP A 139 -13.71 8.96 29.20
C ASP A 139 -14.65 9.54 30.27
N ILE A 140 -15.92 9.14 30.23
CA ILE A 140 -16.95 9.67 31.13
C ILE A 140 -16.88 9.08 32.55
N ASP A 141 -16.26 7.91 32.69
CA ASP A 141 -16.00 7.26 33.99
C ASP A 141 -14.64 6.54 33.97
N PRO A 142 -13.55 7.27 34.21
CA PRO A 142 -12.21 6.70 34.25
C PRO A 142 -12.04 5.63 35.34
N ALA A 143 -12.84 5.67 36.41
CA ALA A 143 -12.76 4.69 37.48
C ALA A 143 -13.33 3.34 36.99
N GLU A 144 -14.53 3.32 36.40
CA GLU A 144 -15.12 2.14 35.80
C GLU A 144 -14.24 1.54 34.71
N THR A 145 -13.71 2.39 33.81
CA THR A 145 -12.78 1.95 32.76
C THR A 145 -11.56 1.27 33.34
N LYS A 146 -10.99 1.81 34.42
CA LYS A 146 -9.84 1.21 35.11
C LYS A 146 -10.18 -0.15 35.69
N GLU A 147 -11.32 -0.31 36.33
CA GLU A 147 -11.77 -1.60 36.90
C GLU A 147 -11.91 -2.67 35.81
N TRP A 148 -12.48 -2.34 34.65
CA TRP A 148 -12.56 -3.24 33.49
C TRP A 148 -11.17 -3.68 33.00
N LEU A 149 -10.22 -2.75 32.91
CA LEU A 149 -8.84 -3.03 32.48
C LEU A 149 -8.08 -3.89 33.48
N GLU A 150 -8.24 -3.62 34.79
CA GLU A 150 -7.64 -4.43 35.85
C GLU A 150 -8.23 -5.85 35.87
N SER A 151 -9.53 -6.00 35.67
CA SER A 151 -10.20 -7.29 35.55
C SER A 151 -9.68 -8.10 34.37
N LEU A 152 -9.50 -7.47 33.20
CA LEU A 152 -8.92 -8.13 32.03
C LEU A 152 -7.48 -8.55 32.29
N THR A 153 -6.68 -7.69 32.93
CA THR A 153 -5.28 -7.98 33.31
C THR A 153 -5.20 -9.18 34.26
N ALA A 154 -6.11 -9.26 35.22
CA ALA A 154 -6.19 -10.41 36.12
C ALA A 154 -6.52 -11.72 35.38
N VAL A 155 -7.44 -11.67 34.40
CA VAL A 155 -7.75 -12.84 33.56
C VAL A 155 -6.52 -13.27 32.76
N ILE A 156 -5.80 -12.32 32.14
CA ILE A 156 -4.59 -12.62 31.37
C ILE A 156 -3.54 -13.31 32.26
N SER A 157 -3.34 -12.77 33.44
CA SER A 157 -2.33 -13.28 34.37
C SER A 157 -2.69 -14.67 34.94
N LYS A 158 -3.98 -14.92 35.19
CA LYS A 158 -4.45 -16.18 35.82
C LYS A 158 -4.74 -17.27 34.80
N ASP A 159 -5.48 -16.93 33.74
CA ASP A 159 -6.09 -17.90 32.82
C ASP A 159 -5.46 -17.87 31.43
N GLY A 160 -4.56 -16.90 31.17
CA GLY A 160 -3.83 -16.74 29.91
C GLY A 160 -4.58 -15.95 28.83
N SER A 161 -3.85 -15.67 27.75
CA SER A 161 -4.32 -14.84 26.63
C SER A 161 -5.53 -15.40 25.89
N GLU A 162 -5.64 -16.72 25.78
CA GLU A 162 -6.76 -17.38 25.08
C GLU A 162 -8.09 -17.12 25.78
N ARG A 163 -8.11 -17.17 27.12
CA ARG A 163 -9.31 -16.89 27.90
C ARG A 163 -9.70 -15.41 27.81
N ALA A 164 -8.73 -14.50 27.87
CA ALA A 164 -8.98 -13.08 27.69
C ALA A 164 -9.55 -12.79 26.30
N HIS A 165 -8.98 -13.39 25.25
CA HIS A 165 -9.49 -13.26 23.88
C HIS A 165 -10.95 -13.75 23.75
N TYR A 166 -11.27 -14.89 24.37
CA TYR A 166 -12.63 -15.41 24.38
C TYR A 166 -13.63 -14.44 25.02
N ILE A 167 -13.26 -13.85 26.18
CA ILE A 167 -14.11 -12.88 26.90
C ILE A 167 -14.33 -11.63 26.04
N LEU A 168 -13.25 -11.05 25.48
CA LEU A 168 -13.34 -9.88 24.60
C LEU A 168 -14.27 -10.15 23.42
N LYS A 169 -14.15 -11.33 22.78
CA LYS A 169 -15.05 -11.72 21.70
C LYS A 169 -16.51 -11.75 22.15
N LYS A 170 -16.79 -12.30 23.34
CA LYS A 170 -18.15 -12.34 23.89
C LYS A 170 -18.72 -10.96 24.20
N LEU A 171 -17.89 -10.06 24.73
CA LEU A 171 -18.30 -8.67 24.96
C LEU A 171 -18.65 -7.97 23.64
N ILE A 172 -17.84 -8.16 22.60
CA ILE A 172 -18.11 -7.65 21.25
C ILE A 172 -19.41 -8.24 20.69
N ASP A 173 -19.61 -9.56 20.79
CA ASP A 173 -20.83 -10.22 20.33
C ASP A 173 -22.07 -9.64 21.06
N GLU A 174 -21.96 -9.31 22.35
CA GLU A 174 -23.05 -8.72 23.11
C GLU A 174 -23.37 -7.30 22.67
N THR A 175 -22.35 -6.47 22.38
CA THR A 175 -22.60 -5.11 21.85
C THR A 175 -23.42 -5.12 20.56
N TYR A 176 -23.19 -6.09 19.68
CA TYR A 176 -23.99 -6.23 18.45
C TYR A 176 -25.43 -6.66 18.73
N LYS A 177 -25.66 -7.52 19.73
CA LYS A 177 -27.01 -7.94 20.10
C LYS A 177 -27.83 -6.76 20.68
N GLU A 178 -27.16 -5.89 21.43
CA GLU A 178 -27.76 -4.68 21.98
C GLU A 178 -27.93 -3.55 20.91
N GLY A 179 -27.66 -3.86 19.65
CA GLY A 179 -27.83 -2.92 18.53
C GLY A 179 -26.77 -1.83 18.42
N ILE A 180 -25.64 -1.99 19.10
CA ILE A 180 -24.51 -1.07 18.99
C ILE A 180 -23.72 -1.41 17.73
N ASN A 181 -24.10 -0.82 16.59
CA ASN A 181 -23.51 -1.09 15.28
C ASN A 181 -22.36 -0.14 14.93
N LYS A 182 -21.63 0.38 15.90
CA LYS A 182 -20.42 1.15 15.61
C LYS A 182 -19.33 0.20 15.15
N PRO A 183 -18.67 0.46 14.00
CA PRO A 183 -17.58 -0.38 13.54
C PRO A 183 -16.43 -0.34 14.55
N LEU A 184 -16.10 -1.50 15.12
CA LEU A 184 -14.91 -1.66 15.93
C LEU A 184 -13.72 -1.76 14.96
N THR A 185 -12.85 -0.76 15.01
CA THR A 185 -11.62 -0.81 14.23
C THR A 185 -10.73 -1.92 14.76
N ARG A 186 -10.09 -2.68 13.84
CA ARG A 186 -9.10 -3.70 14.22
C ARG A 186 -7.70 -3.12 14.41
N ASN A 187 -7.60 -1.81 14.46
CA ASN A 187 -6.35 -1.09 14.63
C ASN A 187 -5.97 -1.03 16.10
N THR A 188 -4.69 -1.14 16.36
CA THR A 188 -4.10 -0.86 17.68
C THR A 188 -3.61 0.59 17.73
N PRO A 189 -3.29 1.15 18.91
CA PRO A 189 -2.72 2.49 19.01
C PRO A 189 -1.51 2.69 18.09
N TYR A 190 -1.24 3.91 17.66
CA TYR A 190 -0.13 4.27 16.77
C TYR A 190 1.21 4.29 17.52
N ILE A 191 1.59 3.13 18.05
CA ILE A 191 2.82 2.87 18.80
C ILE A 191 3.40 1.53 18.35
N ASN A 192 4.62 1.21 18.79
CA ASN A 192 5.20 -0.11 18.59
C ASN A 192 4.33 -1.20 19.22
N THR A 193 4.12 -2.30 18.51
CA THR A 193 3.34 -3.46 19.04
C THR A 193 4.06 -4.12 20.21
N ILE A 194 5.39 -4.18 20.14
CA ILE A 194 6.23 -4.70 21.26
C ILE A 194 6.69 -3.48 22.04
N SER A 195 6.31 -3.43 23.32
CA SER A 195 6.71 -2.35 24.21
C SER A 195 8.20 -2.46 24.58
N PRO A 196 8.85 -1.34 24.96
CA PRO A 196 10.28 -1.33 25.32
C PRO A 196 10.67 -2.35 26.38
N GLU A 197 9.76 -2.62 27.34
CA GLU A 197 10.00 -3.59 28.44
C GLU A 197 10.04 -5.04 27.94
N ASN A 198 9.36 -5.32 26.83
CA ASN A 198 9.27 -6.63 26.19
C ASN A 198 10.21 -6.76 24.98
N GLU A 199 10.95 -5.72 24.64
CA GLU A 199 11.85 -5.72 23.50
C GLU A 199 13.09 -6.57 23.79
N ILE A 200 13.35 -7.56 22.94
CA ILE A 200 14.55 -8.39 23.05
C ILE A 200 15.74 -7.59 22.52
N LYS A 201 16.80 -7.53 23.32
CA LYS A 201 18.05 -6.87 22.93
C LYS A 201 18.60 -7.46 21.64
N SER A 202 18.92 -6.60 20.66
CA SER A 202 19.53 -7.03 19.39
C SER A 202 20.84 -7.78 19.67
N PRO A 203 21.02 -9.00 19.14
CA PRO A 203 22.30 -9.70 19.25
C PRO A 203 23.35 -8.99 18.38
N GLY A 204 24.63 -9.19 18.68
CA GLY A 204 25.74 -8.66 17.90
C GLY A 204 26.26 -7.31 18.39
N ASP A 205 27.26 -6.78 17.66
CA ASP A 205 27.89 -5.49 17.94
C ASP A 205 27.24 -4.40 17.07
N GLN A 206 26.36 -3.61 17.69
CA GLN A 206 25.64 -2.53 17.01
C GLN A 206 26.58 -1.45 16.41
N ASN A 207 27.81 -1.28 16.93
CA ASN A 207 28.75 -0.33 16.37
C ASN A 207 29.34 -0.83 15.05
N ILE A 208 29.65 -2.12 14.99
CA ILE A 208 30.12 -2.77 13.76
C ILE A 208 29.00 -2.76 12.72
N GLU A 209 27.79 -3.16 13.11
CA GLU A 209 26.64 -3.19 12.20
C GLU A 209 26.30 -1.80 11.66
N ARG A 210 26.35 -0.76 12.49
CA ARG A 210 26.18 0.62 12.04
C ARG A 210 27.22 1.03 11.00
N LYS A 211 28.48 0.64 11.16
CA LYS A 211 29.54 0.89 10.17
C LYS A 211 29.27 0.16 8.86
N ILE A 212 28.91 -1.12 8.93
CA ILE A 212 28.56 -1.94 7.76
C ILE A 212 27.37 -1.32 7.01
N ARG A 213 26.30 -0.99 7.69
CA ARG A 213 25.11 -0.35 7.12
C ARG A 213 25.43 1.02 6.49
N SER A 214 26.31 1.80 7.10
CA SER A 214 26.76 3.08 6.54
C SER A 214 27.55 2.87 5.24
N LEU A 215 28.42 1.87 5.18
CA LEU A 215 29.17 1.52 3.96
C LEU A 215 28.25 1.00 2.85
N ILE A 216 27.26 0.17 3.19
CA ILE A 216 26.25 -0.30 2.23
C ILE A 216 25.46 0.87 1.65
N ARG A 217 24.97 1.77 2.51
CA ARG A 217 24.23 2.98 2.08
C ARG A 217 25.07 3.85 1.16
N TRP A 218 26.34 4.08 1.54
CA TRP A 218 27.26 4.87 0.73
C TRP A 218 27.49 4.24 -0.65
N ASN A 219 27.78 2.94 -0.72
CA ASN A 219 28.02 2.25 -1.98
C ASN A 219 26.77 2.22 -2.86
N ALA A 220 25.60 2.01 -2.29
CA ALA A 220 24.34 2.06 -3.00
C ALA A 220 24.09 3.44 -3.61
N ALA A 221 24.24 4.50 -2.81
CA ALA A 221 24.10 5.89 -3.28
C ALA A 221 25.14 6.23 -4.36
N ALA A 222 26.41 5.89 -4.13
CA ALA A 222 27.49 6.16 -5.08
C ALA A 222 27.26 5.45 -6.43
N MET A 223 26.75 4.23 -6.42
CA MET A 223 26.41 3.46 -7.63
C MET A 223 25.33 4.17 -8.45
N VAL A 224 24.21 4.58 -7.82
CA VAL A 224 23.11 5.30 -8.48
C VAL A 224 23.57 6.66 -9.00
N VAL A 225 24.28 7.44 -8.17
CA VAL A 225 24.79 8.77 -8.57
C VAL A 225 25.78 8.68 -9.73
N LYS A 226 26.67 7.68 -9.73
CA LYS A 226 27.61 7.46 -10.85
C LYS A 226 26.88 7.09 -12.14
N ALA A 227 25.86 6.24 -12.06
CA ALA A 227 25.04 5.90 -13.21
C ALA A 227 24.38 7.15 -13.82
N ASN A 228 23.73 7.96 -12.98
CA ASN A 228 23.05 9.20 -13.42
C ASN A 228 24.01 10.28 -13.96
N LYS A 229 25.22 10.39 -13.39
CA LYS A 229 26.24 11.30 -13.93
C LYS A 229 26.75 10.89 -15.31
N ARG A 230 26.77 9.58 -15.59
CA ARG A 230 27.20 9.07 -16.88
C ARG A 230 26.11 9.26 -17.96
N ASN A 231 24.89 8.94 -17.59
CA ASN A 231 23.71 9.12 -18.42
C ASN A 231 22.51 9.43 -17.52
N PRO A 232 21.98 10.69 -17.57
CA PRO A 232 20.83 11.10 -16.75
C PRO A 232 19.57 10.24 -16.95
N GLU A 233 19.42 9.64 -18.14
CA GLU A 233 18.28 8.79 -18.48
C GLU A 233 18.36 7.38 -17.88
N LEU A 234 19.53 6.94 -17.39
CA LEU A 234 19.65 5.65 -16.71
C LEU A 234 18.80 5.58 -15.45
N GLY A 235 18.66 6.70 -14.78
CA GLY A 235 17.89 6.77 -13.54
C GLY A 235 18.43 5.86 -12.45
N GLY A 236 17.55 5.46 -11.55
CA GLY A 236 17.82 4.55 -10.45
C GLY A 236 17.18 5.07 -9.17
N HIS A 237 16.71 4.15 -8.35
CA HIS A 237 16.03 4.49 -7.11
C HIS A 237 16.95 4.21 -5.93
N ILE A 238 17.04 5.16 -5.02
CA ILE A 238 17.79 5.02 -3.75
C ILE A 238 16.88 5.22 -2.53
N GLY A 239 15.77 5.94 -2.66
CA GLY A 239 14.87 6.28 -1.56
C GLY A 239 14.31 5.04 -0.86
N THR A 240 13.85 4.05 -1.61
CA THR A 240 13.34 2.78 -1.07
C THR A 240 14.39 2.06 -0.23
N PHE A 241 15.61 1.88 -0.77
CA PHE A 241 16.66 1.24 0.01
C PHE A 241 17.12 2.11 1.19
N ALA A 242 17.20 3.42 1.03
CA ALA A 242 17.62 4.32 2.10
C ALA A 242 16.71 4.20 3.35
N SER A 243 15.39 4.10 3.13
CA SER A 243 14.41 3.87 4.21
C SER A 243 14.44 2.46 4.78
N ALA A 244 14.65 1.44 3.93
CA ALA A 244 14.64 0.03 4.32
C ALA A 244 16.02 -0.53 4.74
N ALA A 245 17.08 0.26 4.70
CA ALA A 245 18.46 -0.22 4.91
C ALA A 245 18.65 -0.99 6.22
N THR A 246 18.02 -0.55 7.31
CA THR A 246 18.09 -1.24 8.60
C THR A 246 17.35 -2.57 8.57
N LEU A 247 16.20 -2.64 7.91
CA LEU A 247 15.42 -3.88 7.77
C LEU A 247 16.22 -4.95 7.02
N TYR A 248 16.88 -4.56 5.91
CA TYR A 248 17.74 -5.47 5.16
C TYR A 248 18.99 -5.90 5.93
N ASP A 249 19.64 -4.96 6.63
CA ASP A 249 20.83 -5.25 7.41
C ASP A 249 20.52 -6.26 8.53
N VAL A 250 19.45 -6.02 9.28
CA VAL A 250 18.98 -6.93 10.32
C VAL A 250 18.57 -8.29 9.74
N GLY A 251 17.87 -8.30 8.60
CA GLY A 251 17.49 -9.51 7.90
C GLY A 251 18.70 -10.37 7.53
N MET A 252 19.73 -9.76 6.92
CA MET A 252 20.97 -10.42 6.49
C MET A 252 21.84 -10.88 7.66
N ASN A 253 21.88 -10.10 8.74
CA ASN A 253 22.78 -10.42 9.86
C ASN A 253 22.17 -11.40 10.87
N HIS A 254 20.83 -11.39 11.07
CA HIS A 254 20.23 -12.07 12.20
C HIS A 254 19.09 -13.04 11.87
N PHE A 255 18.43 -12.89 10.71
CA PHE A 255 17.22 -13.65 10.42
C PHE A 255 17.36 -14.64 9.27
N TRP A 256 17.95 -14.23 8.14
CA TRP A 256 17.97 -15.08 6.97
C TRP A 256 19.08 -16.14 7.06
N ARG A 257 18.66 -17.36 6.87
CA ARG A 257 19.55 -18.51 6.98
C ARG A 257 19.92 -19.03 5.60
N ALA A 258 21.21 -19.06 5.32
CA ALA A 258 21.72 -19.58 4.06
C ALA A 258 21.54 -21.10 3.94
N LYS A 259 21.46 -21.57 2.69
CA LYS A 259 21.46 -23.00 2.37
C LYS A 259 22.76 -23.67 2.87
N ASN A 260 22.62 -24.86 3.46
CA ASN A 260 23.72 -25.73 3.84
C ASN A 260 23.35 -27.20 3.62
N ASN A 261 24.22 -28.13 4.02
CA ASN A 261 24.02 -29.58 3.81
C ASN A 261 22.78 -30.16 4.55
N LYS A 262 22.26 -29.45 5.56
CA LYS A 262 21.13 -29.91 6.40
C LYS A 262 19.89 -29.07 6.24
N PHE A 263 19.98 -27.88 5.65
CA PHE A 263 18.92 -26.90 5.56
C PHE A 263 18.86 -26.27 4.16
N GLY A 264 17.68 -26.22 3.58
CA GLY A 264 17.45 -25.73 2.23
C GLY A 264 17.62 -24.22 2.01
N GLY A 265 17.78 -23.45 3.09
CA GLY A 265 17.91 -21.99 3.09
C GLY A 265 16.56 -21.28 3.03
N ASP A 266 16.46 -20.13 3.69
CA ASP A 266 15.32 -19.25 3.58
C ASP A 266 15.24 -18.64 2.17
N LEU A 267 14.04 -18.22 1.76
CA LEU A 267 13.81 -17.58 0.48
C LEU A 267 13.43 -16.11 0.72
N VAL A 268 13.99 -15.20 -0.07
CA VAL A 268 13.75 -13.77 0.10
C VAL A 268 13.33 -13.14 -1.23
N TYR A 269 12.14 -12.57 -1.24
CA TYR A 269 11.65 -11.68 -2.28
C TYR A 269 12.07 -10.26 -1.91
N PHE A 270 13.14 -9.77 -2.52
CA PHE A 270 13.61 -8.41 -2.30
C PHE A 270 12.71 -7.44 -3.03
N GLN A 271 12.36 -6.32 -2.40
CA GLN A 271 11.64 -5.25 -3.09
C GLN A 271 12.46 -4.76 -4.29
N GLY A 272 11.84 -4.66 -5.46
CA GLY A 272 12.54 -4.36 -6.71
C GLY A 272 13.43 -3.13 -6.64
N HIS A 273 12.90 -2.02 -6.13
CA HIS A 273 13.61 -0.75 -6.00
C HIS A 273 14.73 -0.75 -4.94
N SER A 274 14.83 -1.79 -4.11
CA SER A 274 15.91 -1.95 -3.12
C SER A 274 17.16 -2.68 -3.67
N ALA A 275 17.15 -3.11 -4.93
CA ALA A 275 18.26 -3.82 -5.56
C ALA A 275 19.64 -3.13 -5.37
N PRO A 276 19.78 -1.77 -5.43
CA PRO A 276 21.06 -1.12 -5.18
C PRO A 276 21.69 -1.48 -3.84
N GLY A 277 20.91 -1.61 -2.79
CA GLY A 277 21.41 -1.98 -1.47
C GLY A 277 21.88 -3.43 -1.39
N VAL A 278 21.18 -4.34 -2.07
CA VAL A 278 21.58 -5.74 -2.14
C VAL A 278 22.89 -5.91 -2.93
N TYR A 279 23.06 -5.17 -4.03
CA TYR A 279 24.31 -5.13 -4.78
C TYR A 279 25.45 -4.55 -3.95
N ALA A 280 25.21 -3.46 -3.23
CA ALA A 280 26.19 -2.84 -2.35
C ALA A 280 26.65 -3.79 -1.23
N ARG A 281 25.75 -4.55 -0.64
CA ARG A 281 26.07 -5.59 0.35
C ARG A 281 26.90 -6.71 -0.29
N ALA A 282 26.47 -7.24 -1.42
CA ALA A 282 27.19 -8.30 -2.13
C ALA A 282 28.60 -7.88 -2.59
N PHE A 283 28.78 -6.59 -2.91
CA PHE A 283 30.10 -6.02 -3.19
C PHE A 283 31.01 -6.06 -1.95
N LEU A 284 30.52 -5.66 -0.79
CA LEU A 284 31.30 -5.72 0.46
C LEU A 284 31.64 -7.17 0.86
N GLU A 285 30.82 -8.13 0.47
CA GLU A 285 31.05 -9.57 0.65
C GLU A 285 32.02 -10.16 -0.40
N GLY A 286 32.51 -9.36 -1.34
CA GLY A 286 33.40 -9.83 -2.41
C GLY A 286 32.71 -10.63 -3.52
N ARG A 287 31.39 -10.65 -3.57
CA ARG A 287 30.59 -11.36 -4.58
C ARG A 287 30.43 -10.58 -5.89
N LEU A 288 30.58 -9.28 -5.84
CA LEU A 288 30.52 -8.35 -6.98
C LEU A 288 31.78 -7.51 -7.05
N THR A 289 32.16 -7.11 -8.25
CA THR A 289 33.32 -6.27 -8.52
C THR A 289 32.95 -4.80 -8.67
N THR A 290 33.95 -3.91 -8.52
CA THR A 290 33.79 -2.47 -8.79
C THR A 290 33.28 -2.20 -10.21
N GLN A 291 33.73 -2.99 -11.19
CA GLN A 291 33.30 -2.86 -12.58
C GLN A 291 31.81 -3.16 -12.73
N GLN A 292 31.34 -4.24 -12.09
CA GLN A 292 29.91 -4.59 -12.12
C GLN A 292 29.04 -3.48 -11.48
N LEU A 293 29.46 -2.93 -10.34
CA LEU A 293 28.74 -1.81 -9.72
C LEU A 293 28.75 -0.58 -10.63
N SER A 294 29.85 -0.31 -11.33
CA SER A 294 29.95 0.81 -12.27
C SER A 294 29.03 0.64 -13.48
N ASN A 295 28.66 -0.59 -13.82
CA ASN A 295 27.75 -0.93 -14.92
C ASN A 295 26.31 -1.19 -14.40
N PHE A 296 25.91 -0.55 -13.32
CA PHE A 296 24.55 -0.62 -12.82
C PHE A 296 23.56 -0.12 -13.87
N ARG A 297 22.47 -0.87 -14.11
CA ARG A 297 21.42 -0.61 -15.12
C ARG A 297 21.93 -0.63 -16.58
N GLN A 298 23.01 -1.34 -16.84
CA GLN A 298 23.57 -1.55 -18.17
C GLN A 298 23.66 -3.04 -18.50
N GLU A 299 22.67 -3.79 -18.08
CA GLU A 299 22.59 -5.24 -18.21
C GLU A 299 22.57 -5.72 -19.67
N VAL A 300 22.06 -4.90 -20.58
CA VAL A 300 21.93 -5.25 -22.01
C VAL A 300 23.26 -5.03 -22.75
N ASP A 301 23.89 -3.89 -22.53
CA ASP A 301 25.03 -3.44 -23.35
C ASP A 301 26.37 -4.00 -22.88
N VAL A 302 26.58 -4.10 -21.56
CA VAL A 302 27.92 -4.37 -21.00
C VAL A 302 27.93 -5.47 -19.93
N ASN A 303 26.95 -6.35 -19.93
CA ASN A 303 26.80 -7.39 -18.91
C ASN A 303 26.85 -6.81 -17.49
N GLY A 304 26.13 -5.71 -17.29
CA GLY A 304 26.04 -4.99 -16.04
C GLY A 304 25.04 -5.58 -15.06
N LEU A 305 24.84 -4.90 -13.93
CA LEU A 305 23.84 -5.29 -12.94
C LEU A 305 22.45 -4.93 -13.43
N SER A 306 21.51 -5.84 -13.27
CA SER A 306 20.12 -5.62 -13.66
C SER A 306 19.48 -4.49 -12.84
N SER A 307 18.55 -3.77 -13.46
CA SER A 307 17.83 -2.66 -12.84
C SER A 307 17.03 -3.11 -11.62
N TYR A 308 16.44 -4.31 -11.72
CA TYR A 308 15.64 -4.97 -10.68
C TYR A 308 16.09 -6.42 -10.52
N PRO A 309 15.68 -7.13 -9.46
CA PRO A 309 15.90 -8.57 -9.36
C PRO A 309 15.41 -9.31 -10.60
N HIS A 310 16.34 -9.88 -11.37
CA HIS A 310 16.05 -10.50 -12.66
C HIS A 310 16.81 -11.81 -12.82
N PRO A 311 16.19 -12.97 -12.52
CA PRO A 311 16.87 -14.27 -12.56
C PRO A 311 17.41 -14.68 -13.93
N TRP A 312 16.83 -14.21 -15.02
CA TRP A 312 17.29 -14.52 -16.38
C TRP A 312 18.58 -13.77 -16.72
N LEU A 313 18.69 -12.51 -16.33
CA LEU A 313 19.87 -11.68 -16.56
C LEU A 313 20.99 -12.00 -15.57
N MET A 314 20.64 -12.37 -14.34
CA MET A 314 21.59 -12.70 -13.28
C MET A 314 21.22 -14.02 -12.57
N PRO A 315 21.26 -15.19 -13.26
CA PRO A 315 20.75 -16.47 -12.75
C PRO A 315 21.51 -17.02 -11.56
N LYS A 316 22.76 -16.60 -11.35
CA LYS A 316 23.58 -16.99 -10.20
C LYS A 316 23.43 -16.05 -9.00
N PHE A 317 22.67 -14.98 -9.15
CA PHE A 317 22.51 -13.93 -8.14
C PHE A 317 21.08 -13.83 -7.63
N TRP A 318 20.11 -13.68 -8.52
CA TRP A 318 18.69 -13.53 -8.18
C TRP A 318 17.94 -14.86 -8.31
N GLN A 319 17.11 -15.16 -7.31
CA GLN A 319 16.24 -16.34 -7.32
C GLN A 319 14.81 -15.99 -7.83
N PHE A 320 14.33 -14.80 -7.52
CA PHE A 320 12.98 -14.37 -7.84
C PHE A 320 12.97 -13.03 -8.58
N PRO A 321 12.09 -12.87 -9.58
CA PRO A 321 11.87 -11.58 -10.20
C PRO A 321 10.97 -10.73 -9.30
N THR A 322 11.33 -9.47 -9.07
CA THR A 322 10.52 -8.50 -8.36
C THR A 322 10.67 -7.12 -8.97
N VAL A 323 9.61 -6.32 -8.96
CA VAL A 323 9.58 -5.01 -9.61
C VAL A 323 8.78 -3.96 -8.81
N SER A 324 8.31 -4.30 -7.60
CA SER A 324 7.48 -3.43 -6.74
C SER A 324 6.14 -3.01 -7.34
N MET A 325 5.52 -3.91 -8.11
CA MET A 325 4.23 -3.72 -8.79
C MET A 325 3.22 -4.82 -8.39
N GLY A 326 3.27 -5.30 -7.15
CA GLY A 326 2.34 -6.29 -6.60
C GLY A 326 2.66 -7.75 -6.91
N LEU A 327 3.59 -8.05 -7.81
CA LEU A 327 3.92 -9.45 -8.15
C LEU A 327 4.73 -10.15 -7.05
N GLY A 328 5.61 -9.42 -6.34
CA GLY A 328 6.37 -9.96 -5.21
C GLY A 328 5.48 -10.56 -4.13
N PRO A 329 4.49 -9.82 -3.60
CA PRO A 329 3.54 -10.31 -2.61
C PRO A 329 2.82 -11.58 -3.04
N ILE A 330 2.16 -11.56 -4.20
CA ILE A 330 1.36 -12.69 -4.65
C ILE A 330 2.22 -13.93 -4.94
N LEU A 331 3.39 -13.77 -5.58
CA LEU A 331 4.30 -14.87 -5.87
C LEU A 331 4.86 -15.49 -4.60
N SER A 332 5.17 -14.69 -3.58
CA SER A 332 5.66 -15.20 -2.29
C SER A 332 4.60 -16.02 -1.54
N ILE A 333 3.32 -15.64 -1.63
CA ILE A 333 2.21 -16.44 -1.10
C ILE A 333 2.13 -17.79 -1.82
N TYR A 334 2.18 -17.80 -3.14
CA TYR A 334 2.16 -19.06 -3.91
C TYR A 334 3.41 -19.90 -3.67
N GLN A 335 4.58 -19.28 -3.49
CA GLN A 335 5.80 -19.99 -3.12
C GLN A 335 5.67 -20.66 -1.74
N ALA A 336 5.11 -19.96 -0.75
CA ALA A 336 4.89 -20.51 0.58
C ALA A 336 3.90 -21.68 0.54
N ARG A 337 2.82 -21.52 -0.20
CA ARG A 337 1.82 -22.56 -0.45
C ARG A 337 2.42 -23.79 -1.13
N PHE A 338 3.18 -23.57 -2.22
CA PHE A 338 3.82 -24.64 -2.97
C PHE A 338 4.87 -25.38 -2.14
N THR A 339 5.61 -24.68 -1.30
CA THR A 339 6.56 -25.30 -0.35
C THR A 339 5.83 -26.26 0.60
N LYS A 340 4.72 -25.84 1.19
CA LYS A 340 3.89 -26.72 2.05
C LYS A 340 3.31 -27.90 1.27
N TYR A 341 2.86 -27.67 0.03
CA TYR A 341 2.39 -28.74 -0.83
C TYR A 341 3.48 -29.80 -1.07
N LEU A 342 4.71 -29.38 -1.40
CA LEU A 342 5.83 -30.31 -1.61
C LEU A 342 6.15 -31.11 -0.34
N ILE A 343 6.15 -30.45 0.82
CA ILE A 343 6.34 -31.11 2.12
C ILE A 343 5.24 -32.14 2.38
N ASN A 344 3.99 -31.77 2.18
CA ASN A 344 2.84 -32.65 2.40
C ASN A 344 2.81 -33.85 1.43
N ARG A 345 3.38 -33.69 0.24
CA ARG A 345 3.55 -34.78 -0.74
C ARG A 345 4.78 -35.65 -0.47
N GLY A 346 5.59 -35.32 0.53
CA GLY A 346 6.85 -36.02 0.81
C GLY A 346 7.96 -35.76 -0.23
N LEU A 347 7.78 -34.76 -1.10
CA LEU A 347 8.76 -34.39 -2.14
C LEU A 347 9.84 -33.44 -1.62
N LEU A 348 9.56 -32.75 -0.52
CA LEU A 348 10.49 -31.90 0.18
C LEU A 348 10.51 -32.29 1.66
N LYS A 349 11.71 -32.32 2.25
CA LYS A 349 11.88 -32.55 3.67
C LYS A 349 11.21 -31.44 4.47
N LYS A 350 10.53 -31.79 5.57
CA LYS A 350 9.96 -30.81 6.50
C LYS A 350 11.11 -30.07 7.22
N GLU A 351 11.19 -28.78 6.97
CA GLU A 351 12.15 -27.86 7.55
C GLU A 351 11.43 -26.59 7.99
N ASP A 352 11.99 -25.88 8.97
CA ASP A 352 11.52 -24.56 9.39
C ASP A 352 12.04 -23.47 8.45
N ARG A 353 11.80 -23.64 7.17
CA ARG A 353 12.18 -22.73 6.12
C ARG A 353 11.17 -21.60 5.99
N LYS A 354 11.64 -20.35 5.98
CA LYS A 354 10.80 -19.17 5.85
C LYS A 354 10.91 -18.58 4.44
N ILE A 355 9.81 -17.98 4.03
CA ILE A 355 9.71 -17.16 2.83
C ILE A 355 9.47 -15.72 3.30
N TRP A 356 10.38 -14.82 2.97
CA TRP A 356 10.35 -13.42 3.31
C TRP A 356 9.98 -12.61 2.09
N ALA A 357 9.06 -11.67 2.21
CA ALA A 357 8.75 -10.71 1.15
C ALA A 357 8.88 -9.29 1.69
N PHE A 358 9.75 -8.52 1.06
CA PHE A 358 9.99 -7.11 1.35
C PHE A 358 9.20 -6.26 0.36
N LEU A 359 8.31 -5.43 0.89
CA LEU A 359 7.28 -4.73 0.15
C LEU A 359 7.29 -3.24 0.52
N GLY A 360 6.81 -2.39 -0.38
CA GLY A 360 6.54 -0.98 -0.08
C GLY A 360 5.07 -0.73 0.21
N ASP A 361 4.77 0.31 0.97
CA ASP A 361 3.40 0.75 1.23
C ASP A 361 2.66 1.16 -0.05
N GLY A 362 3.34 1.85 -0.98
CA GLY A 362 2.78 2.15 -2.30
C GLY A 362 2.53 0.91 -3.16
N GLU A 363 3.36 -0.14 -3.02
CA GLU A 363 3.13 -1.43 -3.70
C GLU A 363 1.88 -2.15 -3.19
N MET A 364 1.46 -1.87 -1.96
CA MET A 364 0.26 -2.48 -1.37
C MET A 364 -1.05 -1.96 -1.98
N ASP A 365 -1.02 -0.87 -2.74
CA ASP A 365 -2.20 -0.38 -3.49
C ASP A 365 -2.50 -1.22 -4.73
N GLU A 366 -1.53 -2.00 -5.20
CA GLU A 366 -1.73 -2.89 -6.34
C GLU A 366 -2.72 -4.03 -5.95
N PRO A 367 -3.73 -4.32 -6.79
CA PRO A 367 -4.70 -5.39 -6.50
C PRO A 367 -4.05 -6.74 -6.23
N GLU A 368 -2.96 -7.05 -6.92
CA GLU A 368 -2.18 -8.27 -6.77
C GLU A 368 -1.57 -8.40 -5.38
N SER A 369 -1.16 -7.29 -4.78
CA SER A 369 -0.55 -7.28 -3.44
C SER A 369 -1.50 -7.78 -2.36
N LEU A 370 -2.77 -7.40 -2.43
CA LEU A 370 -3.81 -7.76 -1.46
C LEU A 370 -4.62 -8.99 -1.89
N GLY A 371 -4.60 -9.36 -3.17
CA GLY A 371 -5.50 -10.34 -3.75
C GLY A 371 -5.45 -11.74 -3.12
N ALA A 372 -4.31 -12.15 -2.57
CA ALA A 372 -4.12 -13.50 -2.03
C ALA A 372 -3.87 -13.54 -0.51
N ILE A 373 -3.91 -12.41 0.22
CA ILE A 373 -3.66 -12.40 1.67
C ILE A 373 -4.66 -13.25 2.45
N GLY A 374 -5.93 -13.26 2.05
CA GLY A 374 -6.96 -14.12 2.63
C GLY A 374 -6.70 -15.60 2.39
N LEU A 375 -6.10 -15.98 1.24
CA LEU A 375 -5.69 -17.35 0.94
C LEU A 375 -4.58 -17.79 1.91
N ALA A 376 -3.57 -16.95 2.10
CA ALA A 376 -2.45 -17.24 3.01
C ALA A 376 -2.94 -17.54 4.43
N ALA A 377 -3.87 -16.74 4.94
CA ALA A 377 -4.45 -16.96 6.27
C ALA A 377 -5.28 -18.25 6.36
N ARG A 378 -6.14 -18.52 5.38
CA ARG A 378 -6.96 -19.76 5.33
C ARG A 378 -6.12 -21.02 5.30
N GLU A 379 -5.03 -21.01 4.54
CA GLU A 379 -4.11 -22.15 4.42
C GLU A 379 -3.05 -22.17 5.55
N LYS A 380 -3.12 -21.22 6.48
CA LYS A 380 -2.23 -21.11 7.63
C LYS A 380 -0.75 -21.17 7.21
N LEU A 381 -0.36 -20.29 6.29
CA LEU A 381 1.00 -20.22 5.76
C LEU A 381 1.95 -19.59 6.79
N ASP A 382 2.25 -20.30 7.88
CA ASP A 382 3.14 -19.88 8.96
C ASP A 382 4.62 -19.83 8.58
N ASN A 383 4.94 -20.23 7.37
CA ASN A 383 6.26 -20.12 6.75
C ASN A 383 6.44 -18.83 5.94
N LEU A 384 5.45 -17.93 5.88
CA LEU A 384 5.47 -16.68 5.13
C LEU A 384 5.55 -15.48 6.06
N ILE A 385 6.44 -14.53 5.74
CA ILE A 385 6.61 -13.28 6.48
C ILE A 385 6.65 -12.12 5.50
N PHE A 386 5.74 -11.16 5.64
CA PHE A 386 5.76 -9.89 4.93
C PHE A 386 6.45 -8.83 5.79
N VAL A 387 7.35 -8.07 5.19
CA VAL A 387 7.98 -6.89 5.80
C VAL A 387 7.62 -5.70 4.94
N ILE A 388 6.66 -4.89 5.40
CA ILE A 388 6.15 -3.73 4.66
C ILE A 388 6.89 -2.49 5.15
N ASN A 389 7.66 -1.87 4.27
CA ASN A 389 8.36 -0.62 4.54
C ASN A 389 7.45 0.56 4.21
N CYS A 390 6.87 1.17 5.24
CA CYS A 390 6.02 2.33 5.11
C CYS A 390 6.87 3.61 5.11
N ASN A 391 7.43 3.95 3.96
CA ASN A 391 8.20 5.19 3.78
C ASN A 391 7.34 6.37 3.29
N LEU A 392 6.04 6.15 3.11
CA LEU A 392 5.00 7.11 2.72
C LEU A 392 5.23 7.75 1.34
N GLN A 393 5.98 7.08 0.47
CA GLN A 393 6.33 7.57 -0.86
C GLN A 393 5.92 6.59 -1.96
N ARG A 394 5.40 7.14 -3.06
CA ARG A 394 5.22 6.48 -4.35
C ARG A 394 6.14 7.12 -5.39
N LEU A 395 6.18 6.56 -6.60
CA LEU A 395 6.94 7.15 -7.71
C LEU A 395 6.36 8.50 -8.15
N ASP A 396 5.05 8.64 -8.07
CA ASP A 396 4.26 9.78 -8.51
C ASP A 396 3.87 10.74 -7.38
N GLY A 397 4.38 10.53 -6.16
CA GLY A 397 4.12 11.43 -5.03
C GLY A 397 3.96 10.72 -3.68
N PRO A 398 3.42 11.39 -2.67
CA PRO A 398 3.18 10.80 -1.38
C PRO A 398 2.02 9.80 -1.41
N VAL A 399 2.09 8.78 -0.55
CA VAL A 399 0.98 7.83 -0.35
C VAL A 399 -0.25 8.56 0.18
N ARG A 400 -1.43 8.27 -0.37
CA ARG A 400 -2.69 8.86 0.08
C ARG A 400 -2.96 8.53 1.55
N GLY A 401 -3.51 9.50 2.29
CA GLY A 401 -3.82 9.34 3.70
C GLY A 401 -2.62 9.45 4.64
N ASN A 402 -1.43 9.66 4.11
CA ASN A 402 -0.20 9.86 4.87
C ASN A 402 -0.05 8.84 6.01
N GLY A 403 0.12 9.27 7.27
CA GLY A 403 0.30 8.35 8.41
C GLY A 403 -0.82 7.33 8.63
N LYS A 404 -2.00 7.49 8.03
CA LYS A 404 -3.12 6.54 8.13
C LYS A 404 -2.90 5.24 7.36
N ILE A 405 -1.99 5.20 6.38
CA ILE A 405 -1.72 3.99 5.59
C ILE A 405 -1.28 2.81 6.47
N ILE A 406 -0.51 3.08 7.51
CA ILE A 406 -0.06 2.03 8.45
C ILE A 406 -1.26 1.41 9.17
N GLN A 407 -2.21 2.22 9.62
CA GLN A 407 -3.42 1.73 10.30
C GLN A 407 -4.37 1.04 9.32
N GLU A 408 -4.48 1.52 8.10
CA GLU A 408 -5.26 0.89 7.04
C GLU A 408 -4.72 -0.51 6.73
N LEU A 409 -3.43 -0.64 6.46
CA LEU A 409 -2.79 -1.93 6.23
C LEU A 409 -2.91 -2.86 7.45
N GLU A 410 -2.71 -2.35 8.66
CA GLU A 410 -2.94 -3.14 9.89
C GLU A 410 -4.35 -3.71 9.92
N GLY A 411 -5.37 -2.87 9.66
CA GLY A 411 -6.77 -3.29 9.63
C GLY A 411 -7.04 -4.38 8.58
N ILE A 412 -6.49 -4.22 7.38
CA ILE A 412 -6.62 -5.18 6.27
C ILE A 412 -5.99 -6.52 6.64
N PHE A 413 -4.74 -6.55 7.08
CA PHE A 413 -4.04 -7.79 7.40
C PHE A 413 -4.63 -8.49 8.63
N ARG A 414 -4.97 -7.76 9.70
CA ARG A 414 -5.66 -8.34 10.85
C ARG A 414 -7.05 -8.86 10.48
N GLY A 415 -7.76 -8.14 9.60
CA GLY A 415 -9.05 -8.56 9.04
C GLY A 415 -8.95 -9.86 8.27
N ALA A 416 -7.89 -10.06 7.52
CA ALA A 416 -7.60 -11.28 6.80
C ALA A 416 -7.10 -12.44 7.69
N GLY A 417 -6.79 -12.19 8.96
CA GLY A 417 -6.33 -13.22 9.91
C GLY A 417 -4.81 -13.35 10.05
N TRP A 418 -4.06 -12.33 9.65
CA TRP A 418 -2.62 -12.27 9.85
C TRP A 418 -2.26 -11.76 11.25
N ASN A 419 -1.12 -12.20 11.76
CA ASN A 419 -0.48 -11.58 12.90
C ASN A 419 0.32 -10.36 12.45
N VAL A 420 0.01 -9.18 13.00
CA VAL A 420 0.62 -7.91 12.60
C VAL A 420 1.44 -7.33 13.73
N ILE A 421 2.70 -7.04 13.44
CA ILE A 421 3.63 -6.34 14.33
C ILE A 421 3.96 -4.99 13.70
N LYS A 422 3.66 -3.89 14.41
CA LYS A 422 4.03 -2.54 14.00
C LYS A 422 5.34 -2.13 14.64
N VAL A 423 6.20 -1.49 13.84
CA VAL A 423 7.40 -0.78 14.31
C VAL A 423 7.31 0.64 13.78
N ILE A 424 6.97 1.58 14.63
CA ILE A 424 6.79 3.00 14.28
C ILE A 424 8.10 3.76 14.46
N TRP A 425 8.85 3.47 15.52
CA TRP A 425 10.15 4.08 15.81
C TRP A 425 11.10 3.08 16.48
N GLY A 426 12.39 3.45 16.50
CA GLY A 426 13.39 2.68 17.25
C GLY A 426 13.44 3.09 18.71
N SER A 427 13.96 2.21 19.57
CA SER A 427 14.02 2.37 21.04
C SER A 427 14.78 3.61 21.52
N TYR A 428 15.60 4.25 20.66
CA TYR A 428 16.23 5.55 21.01
C TYR A 428 15.24 6.71 21.10
N TRP A 429 14.06 6.57 20.52
CA TRP A 429 13.01 7.59 20.58
C TRP A 429 12.24 7.54 21.89
N ASP A 430 12.15 6.39 22.55
CA ASP A 430 11.38 6.23 23.78
C ASP A 430 11.83 7.21 24.89
N PRO A 431 13.15 7.39 25.17
CA PRO A 431 13.60 8.38 26.13
C PRO A 431 13.33 9.83 25.72
N LEU A 432 13.22 10.09 24.41
CA LEU A 432 12.87 11.41 23.88
C LEU A 432 11.37 11.67 24.07
N LEU A 433 10.52 10.71 23.67
CA LEU A 433 9.08 10.80 23.82
C LEU A 433 8.65 10.89 25.28
N ALA A 434 9.34 10.18 26.17
CA ALA A 434 9.09 10.26 27.62
C ALA A 434 9.35 11.66 28.23
N LYS A 435 10.10 12.53 27.54
CA LYS A 435 10.32 13.92 27.95
C LYS A 435 9.22 14.86 27.50
N ASP A 436 8.43 14.47 26.54
CA ASP A 436 7.27 15.24 26.07
C ASP A 436 6.12 15.09 27.06
N LYS A 437 5.95 16.11 27.90
CA LYS A 437 4.86 16.17 28.91
C LYS A 437 3.59 16.77 28.36
N SER A 438 3.65 17.41 27.21
CA SER A 438 2.52 18.11 26.59
C SER A 438 1.76 17.25 25.59
N GLY A 439 2.40 16.23 25.01
CA GLY A 439 1.83 15.41 23.96
C GLY A 439 1.64 16.14 22.63
N LEU A 440 2.39 17.23 22.38
CA LEU A 440 2.33 18.07 21.18
C LEU A 440 3.25 17.57 20.06
#